data_2c3d11b960090c6c59e7900572633b90
#
_entry.id   2c3d11b960090c6c59e7900572633b90
#
_cell.length_a   1.000
_cell.length_b   1.000
_cell.length_c   1.000
_cell.angle_alpha   90.00
_cell.angle_beta   90.00
_cell.angle_gamma   90.00
#
_symmetry.space_group_name_H-M   'P 1'
#
loop_
_entity.id
_entity.type
_entity.pdbx_description
1 polymer ?
#
loop_
_entity_poly.entity_id
_entity_poly.type
_entity_poly.pdbx_seq_one_letter_code
_entity_poly.pdbx_strand_id
1 'polypeptide(L)'
;MEVSYKTIGSNIKKARKAQKLTQAQVAELIGISLLHFGRLERGDRNVSLAQLARVADALHVPFDSLLAGSISGEQGIIQYVSDTASDLAEEDKVLIAELYHLMKKHMK
;
A
#
# COMPACT_ATOMS: atom_id res chain seq x y z
N MET A 1 -3.84 -11.43 -12.79
CA MET A 1 -4.27 -10.96 -11.46
C MET A 1 -4.41 -9.45 -11.49
N GLU A 2 -5.54 -8.93 -11.01
CA GLU A 2 -5.83 -7.50 -11.08
C GLU A 2 -5.06 -6.66 -10.06
N VAL A 3 -4.48 -7.29 -9.03
CA VAL A 3 -3.66 -6.62 -8.01
C VAL A 3 -2.29 -7.27 -7.95
N SER A 4 -1.24 -6.46 -8.08
CA SER A 4 0.14 -6.94 -7.99
C SER A 4 0.79 -6.44 -6.70
N TYR A 5 0.88 -7.31 -5.71
CA TYR A 5 1.55 -6.99 -4.45
C TYR A 5 3.06 -6.84 -4.62
N LYS A 6 3.63 -7.49 -5.62
CA LYS A 6 5.04 -7.29 -5.97
C LYS A 6 5.30 -5.87 -6.46
N THR A 7 4.39 -5.34 -7.27
CA THR A 7 4.50 -3.95 -7.75
C THR A 7 4.35 -2.97 -6.59
N ILE A 8 3.40 -3.21 -5.69
CA ILE A 8 3.23 -2.38 -4.49
C ILE A 8 4.52 -2.41 -3.65
N GLY A 9 5.04 -3.60 -3.38
CA GLY A 9 6.28 -3.75 -2.61
C GLY A 9 7.47 -3.06 -3.27
N SER A 10 7.59 -3.14 -4.58
CA SER A 10 8.62 -2.45 -5.33
C SER A 10 8.48 -0.93 -5.21
N ASN A 11 7.25 -0.42 -5.28
CA ASN A 11 6.99 1.01 -5.12
C ASN A 11 7.36 1.48 -3.70
N ILE A 12 7.05 0.69 -2.69
CA ILE A 12 7.44 0.97 -1.30
C ILE A 12 8.95 1.05 -1.19
N LYS A 13 9.66 0.08 -1.75
CA LYS A 13 11.12 0.02 -1.71
C LYS A 13 11.74 1.25 -2.38
N LYS A 14 11.23 1.64 -3.55
CA LYS A 14 11.71 2.84 -4.25
C LYS A 14 11.53 4.10 -3.41
N ALA A 15 10.34 4.28 -2.84
CA ALA A 15 10.04 5.43 -1.99
C ALA A 15 10.92 5.46 -0.75
N ARG A 16 11.14 4.29 -0.12
CA ARG A 16 12.02 4.17 1.04
C ARG A 16 13.45 4.58 0.71
N LYS A 17 13.99 4.04 -0.38
CA LYS A 17 15.36 4.33 -0.81
C LYS A 17 15.54 5.80 -1.19
N ALA A 18 14.51 6.41 -1.79
CA ALA A 18 14.53 7.83 -2.11
C ALA A 18 14.68 8.70 -0.85
N GLN A 19 14.14 8.24 0.28
CA GLN A 19 14.27 8.91 1.57
C GLN A 19 15.53 8.50 2.32
N LYS A 20 16.35 7.61 1.75
CA LYS A 20 17.58 7.08 2.35
C LYS A 20 17.33 6.40 3.70
N LEU A 21 16.19 5.72 3.82
CA LEU A 21 15.81 4.97 5.00
C LEU A 21 16.09 3.48 4.83
N THR A 22 16.45 2.82 5.93
CA THR A 22 16.59 1.36 5.96
C THR A 22 15.23 0.71 6.19
N GLN A 23 15.13 -0.58 5.87
CA GLN A 23 13.93 -1.36 6.18
C GLN A 23 13.61 -1.32 7.68
N ALA A 24 14.65 -1.43 8.52
CA ALA A 24 14.48 -1.40 9.97
C ALA A 24 13.89 -0.07 10.45
N GLN A 25 14.34 1.04 9.88
CA GLN A 25 13.83 2.35 10.24
C GLN A 25 12.34 2.51 9.91
N VAL A 26 11.95 2.09 8.71
CA VAL A 26 10.53 2.20 8.32
C VAL A 26 9.66 1.23 9.12
N ALA A 27 10.14 0.01 9.34
CA ALA A 27 9.43 -0.97 10.16
C ALA A 27 9.14 -0.42 11.56
N GLU A 28 10.13 0.22 12.17
CA GLU A 28 9.98 0.85 13.48
C GLU A 28 8.95 1.98 13.44
N LEU A 29 9.01 2.82 12.41
CA LEU A 29 8.07 3.96 12.27
C LEU A 29 6.62 3.50 12.16
N ILE A 30 6.37 2.37 11.51
CA ILE A 30 4.99 1.89 11.31
C ILE A 30 4.60 0.78 12.31
N GLY A 31 5.50 0.41 13.21
CA GLY A 31 5.18 -0.52 14.29
C GLY A 31 5.07 -1.98 13.91
N ILE A 32 5.85 -2.43 12.92
CA ILE A 32 5.89 -3.84 12.52
C ILE A 32 7.34 -4.36 12.60
N SER A 33 7.48 -5.69 12.56
CA SER A 33 8.80 -6.30 12.57
C SER A 33 9.55 -6.07 11.26
N LEU A 34 10.88 -6.10 11.35
CA LEU A 34 11.73 -6.04 10.17
C LEU A 34 11.41 -7.16 9.18
N LEU A 35 11.18 -8.37 9.69
CA LEU A 35 10.82 -9.52 8.86
C LEU A 35 9.52 -9.28 8.10
N HIS A 36 8.51 -8.76 8.78
CA HIS A 36 7.22 -8.44 8.17
C HIS A 36 7.38 -7.38 7.08
N PHE A 37 8.12 -6.30 7.38
CA PHE A 37 8.34 -5.24 6.40
C PHE A 37 9.08 -5.75 5.16
N GLY A 38 10.10 -6.59 5.36
CA GLY A 38 10.82 -7.21 4.24
C GLY A 38 9.90 -8.03 3.33
N ARG A 39 8.95 -8.74 3.92
CA ARG A 39 7.95 -9.50 3.16
C ARG A 39 7.02 -8.58 2.36
N LEU A 40 6.64 -7.44 2.92
CA LEU A 40 5.83 -6.46 2.19
C LEU A 40 6.58 -5.95 0.96
N GLU A 41 7.86 -5.63 1.10
CA GLU A 41 8.65 -5.12 -0.03
C GLU A 41 8.86 -6.16 -1.12
N ARG A 42 8.96 -7.44 -0.76
CA ARG A 42 9.10 -8.52 -1.74
C ARG A 42 7.78 -8.92 -2.40
N GLY A 43 6.67 -8.43 -1.86
CA GLY A 43 5.35 -8.83 -2.34
C GLY A 43 4.94 -10.23 -1.91
N ASP A 44 5.60 -10.78 -0.88
CA ASP A 44 5.29 -12.09 -0.32
C ASP A 44 4.09 -12.06 0.62
N ARG A 45 3.62 -10.87 0.93
CA ARG A 45 2.48 -10.66 1.80
C ARG A 45 1.60 -9.57 1.25
N ASN A 46 0.29 -9.74 1.40
CA ASN A 46 -0.66 -8.71 1.05
C ASN A 46 -0.53 -7.56 2.04
N VAL A 47 -0.33 -6.35 1.53
CA VAL A 47 -0.32 -5.16 2.36
C VAL A 47 -1.75 -4.63 2.46
N SER A 48 -2.25 -4.46 3.68
CA SER A 48 -3.58 -3.89 3.88
C SER A 48 -3.59 -2.40 3.57
N LEU A 49 -4.78 -1.87 3.28
CA LEU A 49 -4.95 -0.45 3.03
C LEU A 49 -4.46 0.39 4.22
N ALA A 50 -4.77 -0.04 5.44
CA ALA A 50 -4.33 0.64 6.66
C ALA A 50 -2.80 0.65 6.78
N GLN A 51 -2.14 -0.47 6.50
CA GLN A 51 -0.68 -0.55 6.51
C GLN A 51 -0.07 0.34 5.42
N LEU A 52 -0.67 0.32 4.23
CA LEU A 52 -0.18 1.12 3.12
C LEU A 52 -0.26 2.62 3.44
N ALA A 53 -1.35 3.05 4.09
CA ALA A 53 -1.49 4.43 4.53
C ALA A 53 -0.40 4.81 5.55
N ARG A 54 -0.06 3.91 6.47
CA ARG A 54 1.02 4.14 7.45
C ARG A 54 2.38 4.24 6.77
N VAL A 55 2.63 3.38 5.79
CA VAL A 55 3.88 3.43 5.01
C VAL A 55 3.97 4.76 4.25
N ALA A 56 2.88 5.18 3.61
CA ALA A 56 2.84 6.44 2.87
C ALA A 56 3.14 7.63 3.79
N ASP A 57 2.54 7.66 4.98
CA ASP A 57 2.80 8.69 5.97
C ASP A 57 4.26 8.69 6.41
N ALA A 58 4.81 7.53 6.72
CA ALA A 58 6.20 7.40 7.16
C ALA A 58 7.18 7.85 6.09
N LEU A 59 6.85 7.63 4.82
CA LEU A 59 7.70 7.98 3.68
C LEU A 59 7.37 9.35 3.07
N HIS A 60 6.36 10.04 3.61
CA HIS A 60 5.93 11.36 3.13
C HIS A 60 5.57 11.37 1.65
N VAL A 61 4.86 10.33 1.21
CA VAL A 61 4.38 10.22 -0.17
C VAL A 61 2.88 10.00 -0.18
N PRO A 62 2.17 10.39 -1.25
CA PRO A 62 0.76 10.04 -1.40
C PRO A 62 0.62 8.52 -1.51
N PHE A 63 -0.38 7.94 -0.84
CA PHE A 63 -0.51 6.49 -0.87
C PHE A 63 -0.88 5.94 -2.27
N ASP A 64 -1.53 6.73 -3.10
CA ASP A 64 -1.83 6.31 -4.48
C ASP A 64 -0.55 6.12 -5.30
N SER A 65 0.53 6.84 -4.98
CA SER A 65 1.81 6.64 -5.65
C SER A 65 2.40 5.27 -5.36
N LEU A 66 2.11 4.70 -4.18
CA LEU A 66 2.56 3.35 -3.82
C LEU A 66 1.76 2.28 -4.57
N LEU A 67 0.58 2.62 -5.07
CA LEU A 67 -0.26 1.71 -5.84
C LEU A 67 -0.03 1.81 -7.35
N ALA A 68 0.79 2.75 -7.80
CA ALA A 68 1.00 3.01 -9.23
C ALA A 68 1.40 1.73 -9.97
N GLY A 69 0.64 1.40 -11.03
CA GLY A 69 0.90 0.21 -11.85
C GLY A 69 0.52 -1.13 -11.22
N SER A 70 -0.01 -1.13 -9.99
CA SER A 70 -0.29 -2.38 -9.26
C SER A 70 -1.70 -2.89 -9.42
N ILE A 71 -2.64 -2.03 -9.78
CA ILE A 71 -4.06 -2.37 -9.84
C ILE A 71 -4.58 -2.12 -11.26
N SER A 72 -5.23 -3.13 -11.84
CA SER A 72 -5.78 -3.06 -13.19
C SER A 72 -7.29 -2.92 -13.13
N GLY A 73 -7.80 -1.76 -13.56
CA GLY A 73 -9.22 -1.52 -13.75
C GLY A 73 -10.05 -1.60 -12.49
N GLU A 74 -11.36 -1.53 -12.68
CA GLU A 74 -12.34 -1.54 -11.61
C GLU A 74 -12.33 -2.85 -10.82
N GLN A 75 -12.13 -3.99 -11.51
CA GLN A 75 -12.05 -5.28 -10.86
C GLN A 75 -10.85 -5.38 -9.91
N GLY A 76 -9.74 -4.75 -10.26
CA GLY A 76 -8.58 -4.70 -9.40
C GLY A 76 -8.86 -3.90 -8.12
N ILE A 77 -9.57 -2.80 -8.23
CA ILE A 77 -9.99 -2.00 -7.07
C ILE A 77 -10.87 -2.84 -6.14
N ILE A 78 -11.87 -3.52 -6.72
CA ILE A 78 -12.78 -4.39 -5.96
C ILE A 78 -12.00 -5.49 -5.26
N GLN A 79 -11.07 -6.13 -5.97
CA GLN A 79 -10.22 -7.18 -5.41
C GLN A 79 -9.40 -6.67 -4.22
N TYR A 80 -8.75 -5.51 -4.36
CA TYR A 80 -7.94 -4.95 -3.29
C TYR A 80 -8.78 -4.63 -2.06
N VAL A 81 -9.92 -3.96 -2.26
CA VAL A 81 -10.82 -3.62 -1.15
C VAL A 81 -11.32 -4.89 -0.46
N SER A 82 -11.70 -5.90 -1.24
CA SER A 82 -12.17 -7.18 -0.71
C SER A 82 -11.09 -7.88 0.13
N ASP A 83 -9.83 -7.88 -0.36
CA ASP A 83 -8.71 -8.53 0.32
C ASP A 83 -8.36 -7.86 1.65
N THR A 84 -8.66 -6.58 1.79
CA THR A 84 -8.20 -5.79 2.93
C THR A 84 -9.32 -5.28 3.84
N ALA A 85 -10.58 -5.48 3.46
CA ALA A 85 -11.73 -4.89 4.16
C ALA A 85 -11.87 -5.37 5.60
N SER A 86 -11.53 -6.63 5.87
CA SER A 86 -11.66 -7.21 7.21
C SER A 86 -10.70 -6.59 8.23
N ASP A 87 -9.64 -5.93 7.77
CA ASP A 87 -8.62 -5.35 8.62
C ASP A 87 -8.88 -3.87 8.94
N LEU A 88 -10.02 -3.33 8.48
CA LEU A 88 -10.26 -1.90 8.56
C LEU A 88 -11.14 -1.52 9.75
N ALA A 89 -10.70 -0.52 10.51
CA ALA A 89 -11.52 0.16 11.50
C ALA A 89 -12.49 1.12 10.77
N GLU A 90 -13.49 1.64 11.49
CA GLU A 90 -14.48 2.57 10.89
C GLU A 90 -13.82 3.79 10.24
N GLU A 91 -12.81 4.35 10.91
CA GLU A 91 -12.08 5.51 10.39
C GLU A 91 -11.33 5.20 9.10
N ASP A 92 -10.94 3.93 8.90
CA ASP A 92 -10.20 3.51 7.71
C ASP A 92 -11.12 3.35 6.49
N LYS A 93 -12.44 3.29 6.72
CA LYS A 93 -13.42 3.21 5.61
C LYS A 93 -13.42 4.48 4.77
N VAL A 94 -13.05 5.61 5.36
CA VAL A 94 -12.87 6.86 4.62
C VAL A 94 -11.73 6.70 3.61
N LEU A 95 -10.66 5.98 3.99
CA LEU A 95 -9.55 5.70 3.08
C LEU A 95 -9.98 4.87 1.88
N ILE A 96 -10.91 3.92 2.07
CA ILE A 96 -11.44 3.14 0.95
C ILE A 96 -12.14 4.05 -0.06
N ALA A 97 -12.98 4.96 0.44
CA ALA A 97 -13.70 5.90 -0.42
C ALA A 97 -12.73 6.80 -1.18
N GLU A 98 -11.72 7.31 -0.50
CA GLU A 98 -10.69 8.15 -1.13
C GLU A 98 -9.89 7.36 -2.16
N LEU A 99 -9.49 6.13 -1.82
CA LEU A 99 -8.77 5.26 -2.74
C LEU A 99 -9.60 5.00 -3.99
N TYR A 100 -10.86 4.62 -3.83
CA TYR A 100 -11.76 4.37 -4.95
C TYR A 100 -11.87 5.60 -5.84
N HIS A 101 -12.04 6.77 -5.24
CA HIS A 101 -12.16 8.03 -5.96
C HIS A 101 -10.88 8.34 -6.76
N LEU A 102 -9.71 8.21 -6.12
CA LEU A 102 -8.42 8.46 -6.75
C LEU A 102 -8.16 7.47 -7.89
N MET A 103 -8.43 6.19 -7.66
CA MET A 103 -8.22 5.17 -8.69
C MET A 103 -9.12 5.39 -9.90
N LYS A 104 -10.37 5.74 -9.66
CA LYS A 104 -11.31 6.05 -10.74
C LYS A 104 -10.87 7.24 -11.58
N LYS A 105 -10.31 8.25 -10.92
CA LYS A 105 -9.80 9.46 -11.58
C LYS A 105 -8.66 9.16 -12.55
N HIS A 106 -7.85 8.11 -12.26
CA HIS A 106 -6.71 7.73 -13.08
C HIS A 106 -7.01 6.58 -14.05
N MET A 107 -8.22 6.03 -14.00
CA MET A 107 -8.66 5.00 -14.93
C MET A 107 -9.28 5.64 -16.16
N LYS A 108 -9.00 5.03 -17.31
CA LYS A 108 -9.59 5.43 -18.57
C LYS A 108 -10.68 4.48 -19.00
#